data_dda70a4f192de68327e1210010030ef2
#
_entry.id   dda70a4f192de68327e1210010030ef2
#
_cell.length_a   1.000
_cell.length_b   1.000
_cell.length_c   1.000
_cell.angle_alpha   90.00
_cell.angle_beta   90.00
_cell.angle_gamma   90.00
#
_symmetry.space_group_name_H-M   'P 1'
#
loop_
_entity.id
_entity.type
_entity.pdbx_description
1 polymer ?
#
loop_
_entity_poly.entity_id
_entity_poly.type
_entity_poly.pdbx_seq_one_letter_code
_entity_poly.pdbx_strand_id
1 'polypeptide(L)'
;MLFANSAAAHELTPTYPEVEPSYIDGVSIINMKMWNRRNDASYYEINVYDKEWNSIPFASADKILKIEYLEHKKFYIYLRDEDTDMVTYICTTSKQLKQDVQSTGIKSRICSRVK
;
A
#
# COMPACT_ATOMS: atom_id res chain seq x y z
N MET A 1 -5.42 22.40 -17.66
CA MET A 1 -5.09 21.82 -17.42
C MET A 1 -4.40 21.20 -16.97
N LEU A 2 -4.13 20.84 -16.73
CA LEU A 2 -3.43 20.18 -16.48
C LEU A 2 -3.15 19.37 -15.90
N PHE A 3 -2.81 18.80 -15.73
CA PHE A 3 -2.73 17.90 -15.22
C PHE A 3 -1.88 17.11 -15.19
N ALA A 4 -1.65 17.02 -15.12
CA ALA A 4 -0.85 16.28 -15.38
C ALA A 4 0.25 15.53 -14.80
N ASN A 5 0.64 15.70 -13.67
CA ASN A 5 1.76 15.06 -13.04
C ASN A 5 1.43 13.72 -12.40
N SER A 6 0.21 13.29 -12.58
CA SER A 6 -0.20 12.03 -12.02
C SER A 6 0.60 10.87 -12.57
N ALA A 7 1.22 11.05 -13.74
CA ALA A 7 2.00 9.98 -14.34
C ALA A 7 3.20 9.58 -13.48
N ALA A 8 3.64 10.44 -12.57
CA ALA A 8 4.76 10.14 -11.71
C ALA A 8 4.38 9.36 -10.46
N ALA A 9 3.09 9.15 -10.22
CA ALA A 9 2.66 8.43 -9.03
C ALA A 9 2.76 6.93 -9.23
N HIS A 10 2.82 6.20 -8.13
CA HIS A 10 2.70 4.74 -8.21
C HIS A 10 1.23 4.36 -8.32
N GLU A 11 0.99 3.09 -8.63
CA GLU A 11 -0.38 2.57 -8.73
C GLU A 11 -0.56 1.43 -7.74
N LEU A 12 -1.73 1.41 -7.13
CA LEU A 12 -2.11 0.37 -6.19
C LEU A 12 -3.40 -0.27 -6.66
N THR A 13 -3.38 -1.59 -6.84
CA THR A 13 -4.55 -2.33 -7.29
C THR A 13 -4.78 -3.55 -6.41
N PRO A 14 -6.01 -4.02 -6.34
CA PRO A 14 -7.21 -3.44 -6.92
C PRO A 14 -7.67 -2.19 -6.16
N THR A 15 -8.50 -1.38 -6.81
CA THR A 15 -9.03 -0.18 -6.19
C THR A 15 -9.98 -0.52 -5.04
N TYR A 16 -10.71 -1.61 -5.18
CA TYR A 16 -11.67 -2.07 -4.17
C TYR A 16 -11.41 -3.53 -3.85
N PRO A 17 -10.34 -3.82 -3.08
CA PRO A 17 -10.02 -5.20 -2.75
C PRO A 17 -11.06 -5.83 -1.84
N GLU A 18 -11.11 -7.15 -1.88
CA GLU A 18 -12.02 -7.92 -1.04
C GLU A 18 -11.22 -8.70 -0.03
N VAL A 19 -11.82 -8.86 1.15
CA VAL A 19 -11.27 -9.70 2.20
C VAL A 19 -11.61 -11.14 1.87
N GLU A 20 -10.62 -12.01 1.91
CA GLU A 20 -10.80 -13.44 1.61
C GLU A 20 -10.28 -14.29 2.77
N PRO A 21 -10.79 -15.52 2.91
CA PRO A 21 -10.23 -16.41 3.92
C PRO A 21 -8.80 -16.81 3.55
N SER A 22 -7.97 -16.99 4.57
CA SER A 22 -6.61 -17.46 4.36
C SER A 22 -6.50 -18.94 4.76
N TYR A 23 -5.30 -19.49 4.63
CA TYR A 23 -5.04 -20.85 5.07
C TYR A 23 -4.99 -20.98 6.59
N ILE A 24 -4.90 -19.86 7.29
CA ILE A 24 -4.75 -19.85 8.74
C ILE A 24 -6.09 -19.53 9.36
N ASP A 25 -6.56 -20.39 10.28
CA ASP A 25 -7.81 -20.17 10.96
C ASP A 25 -7.74 -18.86 11.75
N GLY A 26 -8.79 -18.06 11.65
CA GLY A 26 -8.87 -16.79 12.35
C GLY A 26 -8.15 -15.65 11.65
N VAL A 27 -7.61 -15.90 10.47
CA VAL A 27 -6.85 -14.89 9.72
C VAL A 27 -7.42 -14.76 8.31
N SER A 28 -7.66 -13.53 7.90
CA SER A 28 -8.11 -13.21 6.55
C SER A 28 -6.98 -12.60 5.76
N ILE A 29 -7.10 -12.65 4.44
CA ILE A 29 -6.07 -12.16 3.55
C ILE A 29 -6.67 -11.19 2.53
N ILE A 30 -5.90 -10.17 2.18
CA ILE A 30 -6.22 -9.26 1.09
C ILE A 30 -5.05 -9.26 0.13
N ASN A 31 -5.33 -9.51 -1.14
CA ASN A 31 -4.31 -9.55 -2.19
C ASN A 31 -4.19 -8.19 -2.84
N MET A 32 -2.98 -7.67 -2.90
CA MET A 32 -2.70 -6.36 -3.46
C MET A 32 -1.54 -6.43 -4.43
N LYS A 33 -1.49 -5.46 -5.33
CA LYS A 33 -0.37 -5.32 -6.25
C LYS A 33 -0.04 -3.84 -6.39
N MET A 34 1.24 -3.53 -6.43
CA MET A 34 1.71 -2.17 -6.63
C MET A 34 2.61 -2.10 -7.85
N TRP A 35 2.50 -1.01 -8.60
CA TRP A 35 3.35 -0.72 -9.74
C TRP A 35 4.07 0.59 -9.45
N ASN A 36 5.41 0.55 -9.43
CA ASN A 36 6.18 1.74 -9.18
C ASN A 36 6.45 2.47 -10.49
N ARG A 37 5.82 3.62 -10.66
CA ARG A 37 6.00 4.46 -11.85
C ARG A 37 6.92 5.64 -11.58
N ARG A 38 7.60 5.65 -10.45
CA ARG A 38 8.49 6.74 -10.07
C ARG A 38 9.93 6.27 -10.13
N ASN A 39 10.78 7.05 -10.79
CA ASN A 39 12.20 6.75 -10.82
C ASN A 39 12.95 7.39 -9.64
N ASP A 40 12.27 8.20 -8.83
CA ASP A 40 12.89 8.88 -7.69
C ASP A 40 12.52 8.28 -6.34
N ALA A 41 11.76 7.19 -6.33
CA ALA A 41 11.39 6.51 -5.10
C ALA A 41 11.37 5.02 -5.36
N SER A 42 11.94 4.25 -4.44
CA SER A 42 11.98 2.80 -4.54
C SER A 42 11.42 2.11 -3.30
N TYR A 43 11.04 2.86 -2.27
CA TYR A 43 10.55 2.29 -1.01
C TYR A 43 9.16 2.81 -0.73
N TYR A 44 8.29 1.89 -0.32
CA TYR A 44 6.88 2.22 -0.07
C TYR A 44 6.44 1.54 1.21
N GLU A 45 5.82 2.30 2.09
CA GLU A 45 5.33 1.79 3.36
C GLU A 45 3.87 1.41 3.23
N ILE A 46 3.51 0.24 3.77
CA ILE A 46 2.13 -0.24 3.76
C ILE A 46 1.48 0.15 5.08
N ASN A 47 0.26 0.65 5.02
CA ASN A 47 -0.55 0.91 6.20
C ASN A 47 -1.99 0.53 5.95
N VAL A 48 -2.66 0.13 7.02
CA VAL A 48 -4.07 -0.25 6.97
C VAL A 48 -4.82 0.62 7.98
N TYR A 49 -5.95 1.17 7.56
CA TYR A 49 -6.69 2.12 8.37
C TYR A 49 -8.17 1.80 8.41
N ASP A 50 -8.84 2.22 9.49
CA ASP A 50 -10.29 2.21 9.55
C ASP A 50 -10.85 3.49 8.90
N LYS A 51 -12.17 3.66 8.96
CA LYS A 51 -12.80 4.81 8.28
C LYS A 51 -12.42 6.14 8.90
N GLU A 52 -11.89 6.12 10.11
CA GLU A 52 -11.46 7.33 10.80
C GLU A 52 -9.96 7.51 10.76
N TRP A 53 -9.30 6.71 9.92
CA TRP A 53 -7.85 6.77 9.70
C TRP A 53 -7.03 6.33 10.91
N ASN A 54 -7.63 5.54 11.80
CA ASN A 54 -6.86 4.89 12.86
C ASN A 54 -6.19 3.65 12.29
N SER A 55 -4.95 3.41 12.72
CA SER A 55 -4.19 2.24 12.25
C SER A 55 -4.81 0.95 12.74
N ILE A 56 -4.86 -0.03 11.86
CA ILE A 56 -5.33 -1.37 12.18
C ILE A 56 -4.13 -2.31 12.09
N PRO A 57 -3.92 -3.16 13.10
CA PRO A 57 -2.81 -4.12 13.06
C PRO A 57 -2.95 -5.08 11.88
N PHE A 58 -1.86 -5.36 11.23
CA PHE A 58 -1.82 -6.31 10.12
C PHE A 58 -0.45 -6.94 10.05
N ALA A 59 -0.36 -8.05 9.32
CA ALA A 59 0.90 -8.70 9.03
C ALA A 59 1.10 -8.74 7.53
N SER A 60 2.35 -8.64 7.12
CA SER A 60 2.75 -8.78 5.72
C SER A 60 4.19 -9.25 5.72
N ALA A 61 4.64 -9.81 4.61
CA ALA A 61 6.03 -10.25 4.52
C ALA A 61 6.97 -9.09 4.79
N ASP A 62 6.64 -7.92 4.21
CA ASP A 62 7.41 -6.70 4.43
C ASP A 62 6.43 -5.55 4.60
N LYS A 63 6.67 -4.72 5.61
CA LYS A 63 5.84 -3.52 5.78
C LYS A 63 6.38 -2.36 4.97
N ILE A 64 7.63 -2.44 4.56
CA ILE A 64 8.24 -1.49 3.63
C ILE A 64 8.68 -2.29 2.43
N LEU A 65 8.11 -1.99 1.28
CA LEU A 65 8.38 -2.70 0.04
C LEU A 65 9.45 -1.96 -0.74
N LYS A 66 10.44 -2.72 -1.25
CA LYS A 66 11.39 -2.17 -2.21
C LYS A 66 10.91 -2.57 -3.60
N ILE A 67 10.58 -1.58 -4.41
CA ILE A 67 10.06 -1.80 -5.75
C ILE A 67 10.81 -0.88 -6.70
N GLU A 68 11.51 -1.47 -7.65
CA GLU A 68 12.30 -0.68 -8.60
C GLU A 68 11.38 0.04 -9.58
N TYR A 69 11.96 0.99 -10.28
CA TYR A 69 11.24 1.76 -11.28
C TYR A 69 10.61 0.83 -12.31
N LEU A 70 9.31 0.99 -12.53
CA LEU A 70 8.50 0.22 -13.46
C LEU A 70 8.32 -1.25 -13.08
N GLU A 71 8.70 -1.61 -11.86
CA GLU A 71 8.46 -2.96 -11.35
C GLU A 71 7.06 -3.08 -10.77
N HIS A 72 6.44 -4.24 -10.98
CA HIS A 72 5.20 -4.61 -10.32
C HIS A 72 5.52 -5.54 -9.18
N LYS A 73 4.83 -5.39 -8.06
CA LYS A 73 5.05 -6.28 -6.93
C LYS A 73 3.73 -6.61 -6.27
N LYS A 74 3.47 -7.91 -6.10
CA LYS A 74 2.32 -8.37 -5.34
C LYS A 74 2.67 -8.41 -3.87
N PHE A 75 1.71 -8.08 -3.04
CA PHE A 75 1.88 -8.24 -1.59
C PHE A 75 0.55 -8.61 -0.97
N TYR A 76 0.63 -9.14 0.23
CA TYR A 76 -0.55 -9.68 0.91
C TYR A 76 -0.67 -9.04 2.27
N ILE A 77 -1.90 -8.70 2.63
CA ILE A 77 -2.22 -8.15 3.94
C ILE A 77 -2.95 -9.24 4.71
N TYR A 78 -2.44 -9.61 5.88
CA TYR A 78 -3.07 -10.59 6.74
C TYR A 78 -3.67 -9.87 7.93
N LEU A 79 -4.93 -10.16 8.21
CA LEU A 79 -5.70 -9.49 9.26
C LEU A 79 -6.38 -10.54 10.12
N ARG A 80 -6.54 -10.23 11.41
CA ARG A 80 -7.37 -11.08 12.24
C ARG A 80 -8.82 -10.95 11.77
N ASP A 81 -9.55 -12.05 11.76
CA ASP A 81 -10.94 -12.03 11.31
C ASP A 81 -11.75 -10.96 12.05
N GLU A 82 -11.46 -10.79 13.35
CA GLU A 82 -12.20 -9.83 14.16
C GLU A 82 -11.98 -8.39 13.75
N ASP A 83 -10.92 -8.09 13.00
CA ASP A 83 -10.59 -6.74 12.57
C ASP A 83 -11.13 -6.42 11.17
N THR A 84 -11.58 -7.43 10.44
CA THR A 84 -11.87 -7.23 9.01
C THR A 84 -13.04 -6.26 8.77
N ASP A 85 -14.01 -6.21 9.69
CA ASP A 85 -15.14 -5.30 9.51
C ASP A 85 -14.75 -3.83 9.65
N MET A 86 -13.60 -3.56 10.26
CA MET A 86 -13.17 -2.19 10.49
C MET A 86 -12.23 -1.67 9.40
N VAL A 87 -11.65 -2.57 8.61
CA VAL A 87 -10.68 -2.17 7.59
C VAL A 87 -11.39 -1.40 6.49
N THR A 88 -10.93 -0.20 6.22
CA THR A 88 -11.51 0.64 5.19
C THR A 88 -10.50 0.98 4.12
N TYR A 89 -9.26 1.28 4.50
CA TYR A 89 -8.25 1.71 3.54
C TYR A 89 -6.97 0.89 3.68
N ILE A 90 -6.39 0.53 2.54
CA ILE A 90 -5.04 0.00 2.46
C ILE A 90 -4.24 0.99 1.66
N CYS A 91 -3.18 1.52 2.24
CA CYS A 91 -2.43 2.61 1.64
C CYS A 91 -0.98 2.23 1.47
N THR A 92 -0.38 2.71 0.39
CA THR A 92 1.06 2.67 0.19
C THR A 92 1.58 4.09 0.06
N THR A 93 2.63 4.39 0.80
CA THR A 93 3.21 5.73 0.85
C THR A 93 4.67 5.65 0.49
N SER A 94 5.10 6.49 -0.44
CA SER A 94 6.50 6.53 -0.83
C SER A 94 7.34 7.00 0.36
N LYS A 95 8.52 6.37 0.53
CA LYS A 95 9.44 6.73 1.60
C LYS A 95 10.80 7.06 1.00
N GLN A 96 11.44 8.04 1.59
CA GLN A 96 12.80 8.38 1.22
C GLN A 96 13.71 7.97 2.36
N LEU A 97 14.82 7.33 2.01
CA LEU A 97 15.81 6.94 2.98
C LEU A 97 16.71 8.14 3.29
N LYS A 98 17.45 8.03 4.39
CA LYS A 98 18.35 9.11 4.77
C LYS A 98 19.38 9.43 3.70
N GLN A 99 19.75 8.44 2.91
CA GLN A 99 20.69 8.65 1.83
C GLN A 99 20.12 9.53 0.75
N ASP A 100 18.82 9.70 0.74
CA ASP A 100 18.13 10.46 -0.29
C ASP A 100 17.84 11.89 0.14
N VAL A 101 18.64 12.43 1.06
CA VAL A 101 18.37 13.78 1.57
C VAL A 101 18.43 14.84 0.48
N GLN A 102 19.13 14.56 -0.60
CA GLN A 102 19.17 15.48 -1.74
C GLN A 102 17.83 15.48 -2.49
N SER A 103 17.05 14.45 -2.31
CA SER A 103 15.79 14.36 -3.01
C SER A 103 14.77 15.27 -2.35
N THR A 104 14.16 16.12 -3.16
CA THR A 104 13.04 16.92 -2.71
C THR A 104 11.74 16.29 -3.15
N GLY A 105 11.78 14.99 -3.44
CA GLY A 105 10.66 14.28 -3.98
C GLY A 105 9.44 14.38 -3.11
N ILE A 106 8.30 14.49 -3.76
CA ILE A 106 7.02 14.60 -3.09
C ILE A 106 6.63 13.22 -2.58
N LYS A 107 6.22 13.16 -1.33
CA LYS A 107 5.59 11.95 -0.82
C LYS A 107 4.29 11.73 -1.54
N SER A 108 4.06 10.52 -2.00
CA SER A 108 2.78 10.15 -2.57
C SER A 108 2.17 9.02 -1.76
N ARG A 109 0.90 9.16 -1.44
CA ARG A 109 0.15 8.12 -0.75
C ARG A 109 -1.05 7.77 -1.60
N ILE A 110 -1.22 6.50 -1.89
CA ILE A 110 -2.34 5.99 -2.65
C ILE A 110 -3.02 4.93 -1.83
N CYS A 111 -4.33 5.01 -1.77
CA CYS A 111 -5.12 4.10 -0.95
C CYS A 111 -6.15 3.38 -1.79
N SER A 112 -6.36 2.11 -1.48
CA SER A 112 -7.47 1.33 -1.99
C SER A 112 -8.52 1.23 -0.90
N ARG A 113 -9.78 1.26 -1.28
CA ARG A 113 -10.88 1.15 -0.33
C ARG A 113 -11.39 -0.28 -0.32
N VAL A 114 -11.33 -0.90 0.84
CA VAL A 114 -11.77 -2.28 1.00
C VAL A 114 -13.28 -2.35 0.90
N LYS A 115 -13.71 -3.31 0.16
CA LYS A 115 -15.14 -3.56 -0.05
C LYS A 115 -15.79 -4.16 1.17
#